data_6389150c3f60cc598beb0381f0e000fc
#
_entry.id   6389150c3f60cc598beb0381f0e000fc
#
_cell.length_a   1.000
_cell.length_b   1.000
_cell.length_c   1.000
_cell.angle_alpha   90.00
_cell.angle_beta   90.00
_cell.angle_gamma   90.00
#
_symmetry.space_group_name_H-M   'P 1'
#
loop_
_entity.id
_entity.type
_entity.pdbx_description
1 polymer ?
#
loop_
_entity_poly.entity_id
_entity_poly.type
_entity_poly.pdbx_seq_one_letter_code
_entity_poly.pdbx_strand_id
1 'polypeptide(L)'
;MKTILKLLLLVAVVTTTTSTAFAASKSTNRDWVDASTLTVINKAIDDGKPLNRLDISQFNIPKHARLYLTQSTGIAILFRTNSRSIGAVWTTTVKGQGVNYTPLFRNGLDLYIREKGEWVFAGVGKPSTKNTEHRSALVKNMEEGMKECMLYLPMHNVVTSLNITVDKGAIVEPMPSPFKHKVMFVGSSITHGFSAARPGASYVARFGRELNVETPNIGLSGKCKLDDFFADIVCAAKADAFVFDAFSNSTDEHIKERLRNFVKRITTAHPNTPMIFLQTIKRDNANFDSVARKRNDAQRTVAEKMMTEICSQYKNVYFINPGIYAGDDHEGTIDGVHLNDLGVQRTLDNIVPKIKKILKKYKIK
;
A
#
# COMPACT_ATOMS: atom_id res chain seq x y z
N MET A 1 -83.55 -18.25 -3.31
CA MET A 1 -82.53 -17.58 -4.13
C MET A 1 -81.21 -17.78 -3.44
N LYS A 2 -80.27 -18.43 -4.12
CA LYS A 2 -79.11 -19.09 -3.53
C LYS A 2 -77.90 -18.09 -3.35
N THR A 3 -77.43 -17.93 -2.14
CA THR A 3 -76.27 -17.16 -1.77
C THR A 3 -75.04 -18.08 -1.85
N ILE A 4 -74.10 -17.78 -2.72
CA ILE A 4 -72.82 -18.52 -2.89
C ILE A 4 -71.76 -17.86 -2.01
N LEU A 5 -71.29 -18.59 -1.01
CA LEU A 5 -70.17 -18.22 -0.13
C LEU A 5 -68.83 -18.60 -0.80
N LYS A 6 -68.05 -17.62 -1.20
CA LYS A 6 -66.69 -17.86 -1.71
C LYS A 6 -65.72 -17.93 -0.53
N LEU A 7 -65.15 -19.12 -0.35
CA LEU A 7 -64.04 -19.39 0.59
C LEU A 7 -62.75 -19.00 -0.06
N LEU A 8 -62.07 -17.95 0.41
CA LEU A 8 -60.70 -17.61 -0.01
C LEU A 8 -59.72 -18.41 0.83
N LEU A 9 -59.07 -19.37 0.17
CA LEU A 9 -57.94 -20.11 0.74
C LEU A 9 -56.67 -19.25 0.61
N LEU A 10 -56.17 -18.74 1.75
CA LEU A 10 -54.88 -18.03 1.79
C LEU A 10 -53.78 -19.07 1.91
N VAL A 11 -53.08 -19.35 0.81
CA VAL A 11 -51.87 -20.20 0.81
C VAL A 11 -50.70 -19.32 1.20
N ALA A 12 -50.23 -19.42 2.44
CA ALA A 12 -48.97 -18.83 2.88
C ALA A 12 -47.81 -19.65 2.33
N VAL A 13 -47.15 -19.15 1.29
CA VAL A 13 -45.89 -19.72 0.81
C VAL A 13 -44.76 -19.23 1.74
N VAL A 14 -44.37 -20.07 2.67
CA VAL A 14 -43.17 -19.86 3.49
C VAL A 14 -41.98 -20.19 2.61
N THR A 15 -41.35 -19.16 2.00
CA THR A 15 -40.07 -19.29 1.34
C THR A 15 -38.97 -19.34 2.40
N THR A 16 -38.58 -20.54 2.81
CA THR A 16 -37.35 -20.76 3.55
C THR A 16 -36.17 -20.48 2.61
N THR A 17 -35.59 -19.27 2.69
CA THR A 17 -34.28 -18.99 2.09
C THR A 17 -33.21 -19.75 2.88
N THR A 18 -32.92 -20.98 2.43
CA THR A 18 -31.72 -21.66 2.85
C THR A 18 -30.52 -20.88 2.30
N SER A 19 -29.90 -20.09 3.15
CA SER A 19 -28.59 -19.50 2.91
C SER A 19 -27.59 -20.65 2.83
N THR A 20 -27.36 -21.16 1.63
CA THR A 20 -26.25 -22.07 1.37
C THR A 20 -24.97 -21.26 1.46
N ALA A 21 -24.39 -21.19 2.66
CA ALA A 21 -22.98 -20.85 2.81
C ALA A 21 -22.19 -21.87 1.99
N PHE A 22 -21.67 -21.43 0.84
CA PHE A 22 -20.68 -22.19 0.08
C PHE A 22 -19.44 -22.30 0.96
N ALA A 23 -19.39 -23.33 1.81
CA ALA A 23 -18.16 -23.77 2.45
C ALA A 23 -17.25 -24.22 1.32
N ALA A 24 -16.27 -23.38 0.96
CA ALA A 24 -15.25 -23.75 0.00
C ALA A 24 -14.62 -25.07 0.48
N SER A 25 -14.82 -26.14 -0.29
CA SER A 25 -14.27 -27.47 0.01
C SER A 25 -12.77 -27.30 0.30
N LYS A 26 -12.38 -27.49 1.56
CA LYS A 26 -10.97 -27.56 1.95
C LYS A 26 -10.41 -28.77 1.20
N SER A 27 -9.45 -28.55 0.31
CA SER A 27 -8.69 -29.65 -0.28
C SER A 27 -8.12 -30.46 0.89
N THR A 28 -8.48 -31.72 1.00
CA THR A 28 -8.10 -32.61 2.10
C THR A 28 -6.59 -32.86 2.19
N ASN A 29 -5.82 -32.35 1.23
CA ASN A 29 -4.37 -32.56 1.10
C ASN A 29 -3.53 -31.30 1.38
N ARG A 30 -4.08 -30.28 2.04
CA ARG A 30 -3.39 -29.03 2.39
C ARG A 30 -3.74 -28.57 3.78
N ASP A 31 -2.74 -28.05 4.49
CA ASP A 31 -2.95 -27.37 5.77
C ASP A 31 -3.17 -25.88 5.53
N TRP A 32 -3.90 -25.24 6.44
CA TRP A 32 -4.31 -23.85 6.37
C TRP A 32 -3.87 -23.12 7.65
N VAL A 33 -3.22 -21.98 7.47
CA VAL A 33 -2.76 -21.13 8.57
C VAL A 33 -3.33 -19.74 8.38
N ASP A 34 -4.03 -19.24 9.40
CA ASP A 34 -4.52 -17.86 9.43
C ASP A 34 -3.32 -16.90 9.45
N ALA A 35 -3.21 -16.06 8.43
CA ALA A 35 -2.10 -15.13 8.30
C ALA A 35 -2.06 -14.06 9.40
N SER A 36 -3.18 -13.79 10.09
CA SER A 36 -3.22 -12.86 11.23
C SER A 36 -2.45 -13.36 12.46
N THR A 37 -2.14 -14.66 12.53
CA THR A 37 -1.32 -15.27 13.60
C THR A 37 0.19 -15.21 13.31
N LEU A 38 0.56 -14.75 12.12
CA LEU A 38 1.95 -14.63 11.68
C LEU A 38 2.47 -13.21 11.89
N THR A 39 3.73 -12.96 11.56
CA THR A 39 4.33 -11.63 11.74
C THR A 39 3.85 -10.66 10.67
N VAL A 40 3.20 -9.59 11.09
CA VAL A 40 2.74 -8.51 10.22
C VAL A 40 3.75 -7.37 10.27
N ILE A 41 4.18 -6.89 9.10
CA ILE A 41 5.09 -5.74 8.96
C ILE A 41 4.49 -4.63 8.12
N ASN A 42 5.17 -3.48 8.08
CA ASN A 42 4.77 -2.27 7.36
C ASN A 42 3.49 -1.63 7.90
N LYS A 43 3.18 -1.83 9.17
CA LYS A 43 2.13 -1.07 9.88
C LYS A 43 2.69 0.29 10.32
N ALA A 44 1.95 1.36 10.05
CA ALA A 44 2.29 2.70 10.55
C ALA A 44 2.11 2.77 12.07
N ILE A 45 1.06 2.14 12.58
CA ILE A 45 0.70 2.06 13.99
C ILE A 45 0.26 0.62 14.27
N ASP A 46 0.68 0.07 15.38
CA ASP A 46 0.18 -1.22 15.88
C ASP A 46 -1.15 -0.97 16.61
N ASP A 47 -2.24 -1.25 15.94
CA ASP A 47 -3.61 -0.90 16.34
C ASP A 47 -4.52 -2.12 16.51
N GLY A 48 -3.94 -3.34 16.50
CA GLY A 48 -4.70 -4.59 16.61
C GLY A 48 -5.50 -4.97 15.37
N LYS A 49 -5.34 -4.26 14.25
CA LYS A 49 -5.98 -4.56 12.95
C LYS A 49 -4.94 -5.08 11.95
N PRO A 50 -4.49 -6.34 12.03
CA PRO A 50 -3.30 -6.82 11.32
C PRO A 50 -3.38 -6.68 9.81
N LEU A 51 -4.54 -6.81 9.20
CA LEU A 51 -4.72 -6.77 7.75
C LEU A 51 -5.11 -5.39 7.19
N ASN A 52 -5.30 -4.38 8.06
CA ASN A 52 -5.64 -3.01 7.69
C ASN A 52 -4.44 -2.09 7.94
N ARG A 53 -4.23 -1.08 7.08
CA ARG A 53 -3.14 -0.09 7.29
C ARG A 53 -3.27 0.67 8.59
N LEU A 54 -4.51 1.01 8.97
CA LEU A 54 -4.82 1.85 10.11
C LEU A 54 -6.21 1.53 10.67
N ASP A 55 -6.35 1.53 11.99
CA ASP A 55 -7.65 1.65 12.64
C ASP A 55 -8.09 3.12 12.61
N ILE A 56 -8.98 3.42 11.69
CA ILE A 56 -9.48 4.78 11.48
C ILE A 56 -10.33 5.32 12.63
N SER A 57 -10.74 4.48 13.60
CA SER A 57 -11.51 4.92 14.76
C SER A 57 -10.70 5.80 15.71
N GLN A 58 -9.37 5.70 15.65
CA GLN A 58 -8.44 6.46 16.49
C GLN A 58 -8.20 7.90 15.98
N PHE A 59 -8.72 8.26 14.80
CA PHE A 59 -8.43 9.53 14.14
C PHE A 59 -9.69 10.19 13.58
N ASN A 60 -9.70 11.52 13.53
CA ASN A 60 -10.77 12.26 12.86
C ASN A 60 -10.57 12.24 11.33
N ILE A 61 -10.87 11.10 10.70
CA ILE A 61 -10.67 10.89 9.28
C ILE A 61 -11.90 11.34 8.49
N PRO A 62 -11.76 12.23 7.49
CA PRO A 62 -12.85 12.64 6.62
C PRO A 62 -13.42 11.45 5.83
N LYS A 63 -14.73 11.45 5.59
CA LYS A 63 -15.44 10.34 4.91
C LYS A 63 -14.76 9.87 3.62
N HIS A 64 -14.25 10.81 2.84
CA HIS A 64 -13.59 10.52 1.54
C HIS A 64 -12.22 9.82 1.64
N ALA A 65 -11.59 9.79 2.82
CA ALA A 65 -10.29 9.14 3.05
C ALA A 65 -10.39 7.80 3.81
N ARG A 66 -11.53 7.54 4.50
CA ARG A 66 -11.69 6.37 5.37
C ARG A 66 -11.43 5.05 4.68
N LEU A 67 -12.06 4.82 3.52
CA LEU A 67 -11.89 3.57 2.79
C LEU A 67 -10.42 3.33 2.41
N TYR A 68 -9.71 4.36 1.95
CA TYR A 68 -8.32 4.22 1.56
C TYR A 68 -7.42 3.83 2.74
N LEU A 69 -7.65 4.40 3.92
CA LEU A 69 -6.84 4.13 5.11
C LEU A 69 -7.08 2.75 5.72
N THR A 70 -8.21 2.11 5.45
CA THR A 70 -8.50 0.74 5.86
C THR A 70 -8.01 -0.32 4.88
N GLN A 71 -7.58 0.06 3.68
CA GLN A 71 -7.01 -0.88 2.70
C GLN A 71 -5.73 -1.53 3.23
N SER A 72 -5.38 -2.70 2.69
CA SER A 72 -4.20 -3.47 3.12
C SER A 72 -2.89 -3.04 2.46
N THR A 73 -2.88 -1.87 1.83
CA THR A 73 -1.76 -1.32 1.03
C THR A 73 -0.44 -1.37 1.76
N GLY A 74 0.57 -2.02 1.16
CA GLY A 74 1.93 -2.06 1.66
C GLY A 74 2.16 -3.06 2.80
N ILE A 75 1.10 -3.59 3.45
CA ILE A 75 1.22 -4.61 4.48
C ILE A 75 1.84 -5.87 3.90
N ALA A 76 2.74 -6.49 4.64
CA ALA A 76 3.28 -7.80 4.32
C ALA A 76 3.27 -8.73 5.54
N ILE A 77 3.16 -10.03 5.25
CA ILE A 77 3.17 -11.12 6.22
C ILE A 77 4.50 -11.86 6.11
N LEU A 78 5.22 -11.98 7.21
CA LEU A 78 6.47 -12.75 7.30
C LEU A 78 6.21 -14.10 7.97
N PHE A 79 6.73 -15.17 7.37
CA PHE A 79 6.64 -16.51 7.92
C PHE A 79 7.77 -17.42 7.41
N ARG A 80 7.98 -18.53 8.10
CA ARG A 80 8.84 -19.61 7.64
C ARG A 80 8.03 -20.84 7.31
N THR A 81 8.47 -21.61 6.33
CA THR A 81 7.85 -22.91 6.00
C THR A 81 8.83 -23.85 5.31
N ASN A 82 8.70 -25.14 5.56
CA ASN A 82 9.39 -26.21 4.83
C ASN A 82 8.56 -26.76 3.68
N SER A 83 7.35 -26.22 3.41
CA SER A 83 6.49 -26.67 2.33
C SER A 83 7.17 -26.50 0.98
N ARG A 84 6.90 -27.43 0.05
CA ARG A 84 7.34 -27.35 -1.34
C ARG A 84 6.32 -26.64 -2.24
N SER A 85 5.14 -26.32 -1.71
CA SER A 85 4.13 -25.53 -2.41
C SER A 85 3.44 -24.57 -1.43
N ILE A 86 3.28 -23.31 -1.82
CA ILE A 86 2.55 -22.30 -1.06
C ILE A 86 1.39 -21.81 -1.92
N GLY A 87 0.22 -21.72 -1.32
CA GLY A 87 -0.96 -21.06 -1.88
C GLY A 87 -1.62 -20.16 -0.87
N ALA A 88 -2.70 -19.51 -1.27
CA ALA A 88 -3.50 -18.68 -0.38
C ALA A 88 -4.99 -18.74 -0.73
N VAL A 89 -5.81 -18.52 0.30
CA VAL A 89 -7.24 -18.24 0.20
C VAL A 89 -7.50 -16.94 0.96
N TRP A 90 -8.06 -15.96 0.29
CA TRP A 90 -8.29 -14.64 0.91
C TRP A 90 -9.58 -14.02 0.42
N THR A 91 -10.14 -13.13 1.23
CA THR A 91 -11.37 -12.39 0.93
C THR A 91 -11.09 -10.89 0.94
N THR A 92 -11.65 -10.19 -0.05
CA THR A 92 -11.61 -8.73 -0.15
C THR A 92 -13.02 -8.14 -0.11
N THR A 93 -13.15 -6.86 0.21
CA THR A 93 -14.47 -6.21 0.36
C THR A 93 -15.10 -5.83 -0.96
N VAL A 94 -14.34 -5.57 -2.01
CA VAL A 94 -14.84 -5.05 -3.28
C VAL A 94 -14.33 -5.89 -4.45
N LYS A 95 -15.22 -6.28 -5.34
CA LYS A 95 -14.90 -6.90 -6.64
C LYS A 95 -14.73 -5.85 -7.74
N GLY A 96 -14.26 -6.29 -8.91
CA GLY A 96 -14.15 -5.47 -10.11
C GLY A 96 -12.73 -4.99 -10.38
N GLN A 97 -12.58 -4.22 -11.43
CA GLN A 97 -11.30 -3.78 -11.99
C GLN A 97 -11.28 -2.26 -12.10
N GLY A 98 -10.10 -1.67 -12.09
CA GLY A 98 -9.86 -0.30 -12.48
C GLY A 98 -9.34 -0.22 -13.91
N VAL A 99 -9.26 1.00 -14.43
CA VAL A 99 -8.84 1.23 -15.82
C VAL A 99 -7.31 1.27 -15.94
N ASN A 100 -6.63 1.85 -14.94
CA ASN A 100 -5.19 2.12 -14.98
C ASN A 100 -4.38 1.31 -13.95
N TYR A 101 -4.87 0.14 -13.57
CA TYR A 101 -4.15 -0.81 -12.72
C TYR A 101 -4.61 -2.25 -12.95
N THR A 102 -3.74 -3.20 -12.66
CA THR A 102 -4.01 -4.62 -12.88
C THR A 102 -4.91 -5.22 -11.80
N PRO A 103 -5.61 -6.33 -12.08
CA PRO A 103 -6.26 -7.11 -11.03
C PRO A 103 -5.29 -7.58 -9.94
N LEU A 104 -4.03 -7.85 -10.29
CA LEU A 104 -2.98 -8.23 -9.33
C LEU A 104 -2.68 -7.10 -8.34
N PHE A 105 -2.53 -5.87 -8.83
CA PHE A 105 -2.35 -4.70 -7.95
C PHE A 105 -3.52 -4.56 -6.99
N ARG A 106 -4.75 -4.63 -7.49
CA ARG A 106 -5.96 -4.35 -6.71
C ARG A 106 -6.21 -5.39 -5.63
N ASN A 107 -6.23 -6.68 -6.00
CA ASN A 107 -6.74 -7.78 -5.20
C ASN A 107 -5.74 -8.94 -5.05
N GLY A 108 -4.60 -8.89 -5.73
CA GLY A 108 -3.63 -9.98 -5.75
C GLY A 108 -2.71 -9.98 -4.54
N LEU A 109 -2.03 -11.10 -4.36
CA LEU A 109 -0.96 -11.29 -3.41
C LEU A 109 0.37 -11.41 -4.15
N ASP A 110 1.48 -11.08 -3.48
CA ASP A 110 2.81 -11.07 -4.10
C ASP A 110 3.84 -11.69 -3.15
N LEU A 111 4.34 -12.88 -3.49
CA LEU A 111 5.22 -13.67 -2.65
C LEU A 111 6.69 -13.46 -3.03
N TYR A 112 7.48 -13.18 -2.02
CA TYR A 112 8.95 -13.18 -2.06
C TYR A 112 9.49 -14.24 -1.12
N ILE A 113 10.59 -14.89 -1.51
CA ILE A 113 11.35 -15.83 -0.70
C ILE A 113 12.77 -15.30 -0.56
N ARG A 114 13.34 -15.43 0.65
CA ARG A 114 14.69 -14.97 0.91
C ARG A 114 15.71 -15.99 0.42
N GLU A 115 16.59 -15.56 -0.46
CA GLU A 115 17.70 -16.36 -0.98
C GLU A 115 18.99 -15.57 -0.88
N LYS A 116 20.03 -16.15 -0.28
CA LYS A 116 21.35 -15.51 -0.08
C LYS A 116 21.28 -14.11 0.55
N GLY A 117 20.28 -13.90 1.43
CA GLY A 117 20.07 -12.62 2.11
C GLY A 117 19.13 -11.64 1.40
N GLU A 118 18.78 -11.88 0.13
CA GLU A 118 17.96 -11.00 -0.69
C GLU A 118 16.53 -11.53 -0.84
N TRP A 119 15.55 -10.64 -0.96
CA TRP A 119 14.16 -10.99 -1.22
C TRP A 119 13.92 -11.19 -2.72
N VAL A 120 13.79 -12.43 -3.14
CA VAL A 120 13.60 -12.83 -4.54
C VAL A 120 12.11 -13.08 -4.80
N PHE A 121 11.61 -12.56 -5.92
CA PHE A 121 10.23 -12.82 -6.35
C PHE A 121 9.99 -14.31 -6.58
N ALA A 122 8.94 -14.85 -5.95
CA ALA A 122 8.60 -16.27 -6.03
C ALA A 122 7.29 -16.55 -6.77
N GLY A 123 6.32 -15.65 -6.69
CA GLY A 123 5.05 -15.84 -7.38
C GLY A 123 3.95 -14.89 -6.93
N VAL A 124 2.80 -14.97 -7.61
CA VAL A 124 1.63 -14.14 -7.34
C VAL A 124 0.39 -14.95 -7.00
N GLY A 125 -0.41 -14.46 -6.09
CA GLY A 125 -1.77 -14.90 -5.87
C GLY A 125 -2.70 -14.22 -6.87
N LYS A 126 -3.11 -14.94 -7.91
CA LYS A 126 -4.03 -14.43 -8.95
C LYS A 126 -5.44 -14.33 -8.37
N PRO A 127 -6.02 -13.11 -8.25
CA PRO A 127 -7.34 -12.96 -7.70
C PRO A 127 -8.43 -13.39 -8.69
N SER A 128 -9.59 -13.78 -8.17
CA SER A 128 -10.82 -13.84 -8.97
C SER A 128 -11.19 -12.43 -9.44
N THR A 129 -11.55 -12.27 -10.69
CA THR A 129 -12.08 -11.01 -11.23
C THR A 129 -13.60 -10.89 -11.04
N LYS A 130 -14.26 -11.99 -10.67
CA LYS A 130 -15.73 -12.09 -10.55
C LYS A 130 -16.22 -12.06 -9.09
N ASN A 131 -15.39 -12.53 -8.14
CA ASN A 131 -15.76 -12.72 -6.74
C ASN A 131 -14.88 -11.88 -5.82
N THR A 132 -15.32 -11.73 -4.57
CA THR A 132 -14.52 -11.18 -3.47
C THR A 132 -13.71 -12.26 -2.76
N GLU A 133 -14.06 -13.52 -2.93
CA GLU A 133 -13.27 -14.67 -2.48
C GLU A 133 -12.28 -15.10 -3.56
N HIS A 134 -11.06 -15.31 -3.17
CA HIS A 134 -9.93 -15.62 -4.04
C HIS A 134 -9.20 -16.86 -3.55
N ARG A 135 -8.73 -17.67 -4.48
CA ARG A 135 -7.88 -18.83 -4.22
C ARG A 135 -6.84 -18.94 -5.31
N SER A 136 -5.57 -19.07 -4.92
CA SER A 136 -4.48 -19.23 -5.88
C SER A 136 -3.34 -20.05 -5.30
N ALA A 137 -2.70 -20.85 -6.12
CA ALA A 137 -1.33 -21.27 -5.85
C ALA A 137 -0.41 -20.08 -6.11
N LEU A 138 0.55 -19.86 -5.22
CA LEU A 138 1.58 -18.82 -5.33
C LEU A 138 2.84 -19.41 -5.99
N VAL A 139 3.33 -20.51 -5.42
CA VAL A 139 4.51 -21.23 -5.92
C VAL A 139 4.33 -22.74 -5.69
N LYS A 140 4.95 -23.55 -6.54
CA LYS A 140 4.92 -25.02 -6.47
C LYS A 140 6.30 -25.58 -6.77
N ASN A 141 6.51 -26.85 -6.39
CA ASN A 141 7.71 -27.62 -6.72
C ASN A 141 9.01 -26.97 -6.27
N MET A 142 8.98 -26.32 -5.10
CA MET A 142 10.18 -25.78 -4.48
C MET A 142 11.08 -26.91 -3.97
N GLU A 143 12.36 -26.63 -3.86
CA GLU A 143 13.31 -27.51 -3.21
C GLU A 143 12.98 -27.73 -1.73
N GLU A 144 13.50 -28.79 -1.13
CA GLU A 144 13.35 -29.10 0.28
C GLU A 144 14.06 -28.05 1.16
N GLY A 145 13.72 -28.03 2.43
CA GLY A 145 14.30 -27.12 3.42
C GLY A 145 13.37 -25.97 3.82
N MET A 146 13.77 -25.26 4.86
CA MET A 146 13.05 -24.11 5.42
C MET A 146 13.24 -22.86 4.54
N LYS A 147 12.16 -22.16 4.23
CA LYS A 147 12.12 -20.93 3.45
C LYS A 147 11.65 -19.77 4.32
N GLU A 148 12.29 -18.62 4.22
CA GLU A 148 11.83 -17.35 4.76
C GLU A 148 10.97 -16.66 3.70
N CYS A 149 9.72 -16.34 4.04
CA CYS A 149 8.71 -15.85 3.12
C CYS A 149 8.20 -14.47 3.52
N MET A 150 7.97 -13.60 2.54
CA MET A 150 7.31 -12.31 2.69
C MET A 150 6.18 -12.20 1.66
N LEU A 151 4.94 -12.08 2.14
CA LEU A 151 3.74 -12.04 1.33
C LEU A 151 3.10 -10.65 1.41
N TYR A 152 3.22 -9.84 0.34
CA TYR A 152 2.54 -8.55 0.24
C TYR A 152 1.05 -8.74 -0.04
N LEU A 153 0.24 -7.91 0.63
CA LEU A 153 -1.21 -7.87 0.51
C LEU A 153 -1.67 -6.95 -0.64
N PRO A 154 -2.94 -7.05 -1.04
CA PRO A 154 -3.55 -6.18 -2.04
C PRO A 154 -3.33 -4.69 -1.79
N MET A 155 -3.05 -3.94 -2.84
CA MET A 155 -2.75 -2.51 -2.73
C MET A 155 -4.00 -1.62 -2.71
N HIS A 156 -5.14 -2.07 -3.28
CA HIS A 156 -6.30 -1.19 -3.44
C HIS A 156 -7.61 -1.86 -2.99
N ASN A 157 -7.52 -2.68 -1.94
CA ASN A 157 -8.68 -3.31 -1.32
C ASN A 157 -8.42 -3.59 0.16
N VAL A 158 -9.47 -3.84 0.90
CA VAL A 158 -9.42 -4.33 2.27
C VAL A 158 -9.44 -5.85 2.24
N VAL A 159 -8.45 -6.49 2.83
CA VAL A 159 -8.43 -7.93 3.08
C VAL A 159 -9.14 -8.19 4.40
N THR A 160 -10.21 -8.98 4.37
CA THR A 160 -11.00 -9.32 5.56
C THR A 160 -10.62 -10.66 6.16
N SER A 161 -10.04 -11.54 5.36
CA SER A 161 -9.47 -12.83 5.80
C SER A 161 -8.35 -13.26 4.86
N LEU A 162 -7.33 -13.91 5.40
CA LEU A 162 -6.23 -14.49 4.63
C LEU A 162 -5.74 -15.76 5.30
N ASN A 163 -5.81 -16.87 4.58
CA ASN A 163 -5.20 -18.13 4.97
C ASN A 163 -4.09 -18.49 3.98
N ILE A 164 -2.92 -18.79 4.51
CA ILE A 164 -1.82 -19.40 3.76
C ILE A 164 -2.07 -20.90 3.70
N THR A 165 -1.94 -21.52 2.53
CA THR A 165 -2.10 -22.97 2.35
C THR A 165 -0.77 -23.60 1.98
N VAL A 166 -0.43 -24.68 2.65
CA VAL A 166 0.83 -25.41 2.49
C VAL A 166 0.58 -26.91 2.28
N ASP A 167 1.60 -27.66 1.94
CA ASP A 167 1.50 -29.11 1.85
C ASP A 167 1.15 -29.70 3.22
N LYS A 168 0.40 -30.80 3.25
CA LYS A 168 -0.06 -31.42 4.48
C LYS A 168 1.12 -31.82 5.37
N GLY A 169 1.08 -31.43 6.63
CA GLY A 169 2.13 -31.68 7.62
C GLY A 169 3.34 -30.76 7.51
N ALA A 170 3.32 -29.77 6.58
CA ALA A 170 4.39 -28.79 6.52
C ALA A 170 4.32 -27.80 7.70
N ILE A 171 5.48 -27.39 8.16
CA ILE A 171 5.62 -26.36 9.21
C ILE A 171 5.31 -24.99 8.61
N VAL A 172 4.53 -24.18 9.32
CA VAL A 172 4.38 -22.74 9.09
C VAL A 172 4.48 -22.04 10.43
N GLU A 173 5.43 -21.14 10.57
CA GLU A 173 5.68 -20.42 11.82
C GLU A 173 5.92 -18.92 11.57
N PRO A 174 5.61 -18.03 12.55
CA PRO A 174 5.98 -16.64 12.48
C PRO A 174 7.50 -16.48 12.34
N MET A 175 7.93 -15.49 11.56
CA MET A 175 9.32 -15.12 11.42
C MET A 175 9.51 -13.72 12.01
N PRO A 176 10.48 -13.50 12.92
CA PRO A 176 10.81 -12.14 13.36
C PRO A 176 11.13 -11.23 12.20
N SER A 177 10.75 -9.95 12.29
CA SER A 177 11.12 -8.98 11.25
C SER A 177 12.65 -8.89 11.14
N PRO A 178 13.22 -9.09 9.94
CA PRO A 178 14.65 -8.91 9.72
C PRO A 178 15.04 -7.44 9.60
N PHE A 179 14.08 -6.55 9.53
CA PHE A 179 14.26 -5.12 9.34
C PHE A 179 14.49 -4.42 10.68
N LYS A 180 15.59 -3.66 10.78
CA LYS A 180 15.95 -2.93 12.02
C LYS A 180 15.31 -1.55 12.10
N HIS A 181 14.96 -0.98 10.96
CA HIS A 181 14.47 0.38 10.84
C HIS A 181 13.16 0.45 10.08
N LYS A 182 12.40 1.50 10.35
CA LYS A 182 11.12 1.79 9.74
C LYS A 182 11.14 3.17 9.08
N VAL A 183 10.95 3.21 7.75
CA VAL A 183 10.84 4.42 6.95
C VAL A 183 9.41 4.54 6.43
N MET A 184 8.63 5.45 7.02
CA MET A 184 7.21 5.59 6.67
C MET A 184 7.02 6.52 5.47
N PHE A 185 6.22 6.08 4.51
CA PHE A 185 5.85 6.85 3.32
C PHE A 185 4.44 7.42 3.45
N VAL A 186 4.30 8.73 3.20
CA VAL A 186 3.04 9.46 3.24
C VAL A 186 2.88 10.20 1.91
N GLY A 187 1.74 10.06 1.25
CA GLY A 187 1.62 10.75 -0.03
C GLY A 187 0.37 10.45 -0.85
N SER A 188 0.52 10.66 -2.14
CA SER A 188 -0.51 10.59 -3.17
C SER A 188 -0.82 9.16 -3.65
N SER A 189 -1.48 9.05 -4.80
CA SER A 189 -1.65 7.79 -5.54
C SER A 189 -0.33 7.17 -5.97
N ILE A 190 0.70 7.98 -6.20
CA ILE A 190 2.04 7.50 -6.56
C ILE A 190 2.64 6.74 -5.37
N THR A 191 2.55 7.30 -4.16
CA THR A 191 2.95 6.62 -2.92
C THR A 191 2.06 5.40 -2.63
N HIS A 192 0.75 5.49 -2.87
CA HIS A 192 -0.15 4.34 -2.79
C HIS A 192 0.34 3.18 -3.68
N GLY A 193 1.05 3.48 -4.75
CA GLY A 193 1.62 2.52 -5.70
C GLY A 193 0.76 2.31 -6.94
N PHE A 194 -0.16 3.24 -7.27
CA PHE A 194 -1.03 3.12 -8.45
C PHE A 194 -0.21 2.83 -9.71
N SER A 195 -0.74 1.93 -10.52
CA SER A 195 -0.20 1.44 -11.79
C SER A 195 1.03 0.54 -11.69
N ALA A 196 1.52 0.21 -10.49
CA ALA A 196 2.46 -0.89 -10.33
C ALA A 196 1.83 -2.21 -10.82
N ALA A 197 2.60 -3.06 -11.46
CA ALA A 197 2.09 -4.32 -12.03
C ALA A 197 1.50 -5.27 -10.97
N ARG A 198 2.02 -5.24 -9.72
CA ARG A 198 1.66 -6.09 -8.60
C ARG A 198 2.08 -5.45 -7.27
N PRO A 199 1.58 -5.90 -6.10
CA PRO A 199 1.84 -5.24 -4.81
C PRO A 199 3.31 -4.97 -4.51
N GLY A 200 4.16 -5.96 -4.59
CA GLY A 200 5.58 -5.82 -4.32
C GLY A 200 6.37 -5.06 -5.39
N ALA A 201 5.78 -4.70 -6.53
CA ALA A 201 6.41 -3.89 -7.57
C ALA A 201 6.26 -2.38 -7.34
N SER A 202 5.41 -1.93 -6.37
CA SER A 202 5.31 -0.51 -6.03
C SER A 202 6.67 0.05 -5.57
N TYR A 203 6.91 1.35 -5.83
CA TYR A 203 8.22 1.94 -5.48
C TYR A 203 8.50 1.91 -3.98
N VAL A 204 7.47 2.02 -3.14
CA VAL A 204 7.60 1.93 -1.68
C VAL A 204 8.05 0.53 -1.25
N ALA A 205 7.41 -0.52 -1.77
CA ALA A 205 7.77 -1.90 -1.46
C ALA A 205 9.18 -2.26 -1.96
N ARG A 206 9.55 -1.77 -3.15
CA ARG A 206 10.90 -1.97 -3.71
C ARG A 206 11.96 -1.23 -2.92
N PHE A 207 11.69 0.03 -2.52
CA PHE A 207 12.57 0.81 -1.64
C PHE A 207 12.85 0.05 -0.33
N GLY A 208 11.81 -0.53 0.29
CA GLY A 208 11.96 -1.29 1.53
C GLY A 208 12.90 -2.49 1.38
N ARG A 209 12.75 -3.26 0.31
CA ARG A 209 13.64 -4.41 0.03
C ARG A 209 15.05 -3.97 -0.31
N GLU A 210 15.23 -2.92 -1.10
CA GLU A 210 16.54 -2.41 -1.51
C GLU A 210 17.36 -1.85 -0.34
N LEU A 211 16.71 -1.14 0.59
CA LEU A 211 17.36 -0.57 1.77
C LEU A 211 17.27 -1.45 3.02
N ASN A 212 16.63 -2.60 2.94
CA ASN A 212 16.40 -3.52 4.05
C ASN A 212 15.73 -2.83 5.26
N VAL A 213 14.61 -2.12 5.00
CA VAL A 213 13.82 -1.40 6.00
C VAL A 213 12.32 -1.70 5.87
N GLU A 214 11.57 -1.63 6.97
CA GLU A 214 10.11 -1.61 6.92
C GLU A 214 9.63 -0.30 6.27
N THR A 215 8.58 -0.41 5.44
CA THR A 215 8.03 0.74 4.71
C THR A 215 6.52 0.85 4.88
N PRO A 216 6.02 1.30 6.03
CA PRO A 216 4.61 1.64 6.17
C PRO A 216 4.19 2.64 5.10
N ASN A 217 3.05 2.36 4.45
CA ASN A 217 2.58 3.14 3.32
C ASN A 217 1.23 3.81 3.63
N ILE A 218 1.24 5.13 3.80
CA ILE A 218 0.05 5.99 3.94
C ILE A 218 -0.13 6.86 2.69
N GLY A 219 -0.01 6.24 1.52
CA GLY A 219 -0.38 6.85 0.26
C GLY A 219 -1.89 6.77 0.03
N LEU A 220 -2.54 7.88 -0.32
CA LEU A 220 -3.98 7.96 -0.60
C LEU A 220 -4.23 8.60 -1.95
N SER A 221 -4.79 7.81 -2.87
CA SER A 221 -5.06 8.26 -4.25
C SER A 221 -5.97 9.49 -4.28
N GLY A 222 -5.46 10.59 -4.85
CA GLY A 222 -6.18 11.85 -5.02
C GLY A 222 -6.50 12.61 -3.72
N LYS A 223 -5.97 12.18 -2.55
CA LYS A 223 -6.40 12.68 -1.24
C LYS A 223 -5.31 13.34 -0.40
N CYS A 224 -4.04 13.22 -0.76
CA CYS A 224 -2.95 13.85 -0.01
C CYS A 224 -2.83 15.34 -0.39
N LYS A 225 -3.39 16.21 0.44
CA LYS A 225 -3.42 17.68 0.22
C LYS A 225 -2.91 18.46 1.44
N LEU A 226 -1.94 17.87 2.18
CA LEU A 226 -1.42 18.44 3.43
C LEU A 226 -2.52 18.67 4.49
N ASP A 227 -3.56 17.81 4.49
CA ASP A 227 -4.67 17.88 5.42
C ASP A 227 -4.23 17.49 6.84
N ASP A 228 -4.91 18.02 7.87
CA ASP A 228 -4.57 17.81 9.28
C ASP A 228 -4.56 16.34 9.70
N PHE A 229 -5.48 15.52 9.17
CA PHE A 229 -5.51 14.11 9.52
C PHE A 229 -4.23 13.34 9.11
N PHE A 230 -3.52 13.77 8.04
CA PHE A 230 -2.21 13.21 7.72
C PHE A 230 -1.17 13.58 8.77
N ALA A 231 -1.19 14.84 9.24
CA ALA A 231 -0.31 15.25 10.33
C ALA A 231 -0.61 14.46 11.62
N ASP A 232 -1.90 14.23 11.94
CA ASP A 232 -2.31 13.43 13.10
C ASP A 232 -1.75 12.01 13.04
N ILE A 233 -1.87 11.34 11.89
CA ILE A 233 -1.34 9.99 11.67
C ILE A 233 0.19 9.99 11.82
N VAL A 234 0.88 10.95 11.19
CA VAL A 234 2.35 11.05 11.28
C VAL A 234 2.79 11.30 12.72
N CYS A 235 2.12 12.20 13.43
CA CYS A 235 2.45 12.51 14.84
C CYS A 235 2.28 11.28 15.77
N ALA A 236 1.32 10.41 15.48
CA ALA A 236 1.08 9.20 16.26
C ALA A 236 1.97 8.01 15.85
N ALA A 237 2.53 8.03 14.64
CA ALA A 237 3.32 6.92 14.10
C ALA A 237 4.71 6.82 14.74
N LYS A 238 5.22 5.59 14.88
CA LYS A 238 6.60 5.32 15.29
C LYS A 238 7.41 4.90 14.07
N ALA A 239 8.27 5.79 13.59
CA ALA A 239 9.17 5.53 12.48
C ALA A 239 10.53 6.21 12.70
N ASP A 240 11.59 5.62 12.13
CA ASP A 240 12.95 6.18 12.19
C ASP A 240 13.14 7.29 11.16
N ALA A 241 12.32 7.31 10.11
CA ALA A 241 12.29 8.38 9.10
C ALA A 241 10.92 8.47 8.44
N PHE A 242 10.60 9.65 7.89
CA PHE A 242 9.41 9.88 7.08
C PHE A 242 9.78 10.39 5.69
N VAL A 243 9.11 9.87 4.66
CA VAL A 243 9.22 10.31 3.26
C VAL A 243 7.86 10.78 2.78
N PHE A 244 7.79 12.02 2.29
CA PHE A 244 6.55 12.68 1.90
C PHE A 244 6.51 12.96 0.40
N ASP A 245 5.59 12.32 -0.34
CA ASP A 245 5.10 12.74 -1.65
C ASP A 245 3.83 13.58 -1.44
N ALA A 246 3.97 14.71 -0.76
CA ALA A 246 2.84 15.48 -0.23
C ALA A 246 2.28 16.51 -1.22
N PHE A 247 2.97 16.77 -2.34
CA PHE A 247 2.59 17.85 -3.25
C PHE A 247 1.74 17.39 -4.42
N SER A 248 1.78 16.11 -4.80
CA SER A 248 1.17 15.58 -6.03
C SER A 248 -0.35 15.84 -6.15
N ASN A 249 -1.09 15.89 -5.04
CA ASN A 249 -2.53 16.18 -5.05
C ASN A 249 -2.88 17.60 -4.57
N SER A 250 -1.92 18.34 -4.01
CA SER A 250 -2.09 19.70 -3.53
C SER A 250 -2.17 20.68 -4.71
N THR A 251 -2.93 21.76 -4.57
CA THR A 251 -2.78 22.94 -5.41
C THR A 251 -1.68 23.84 -4.83
N ASP A 252 -1.26 24.85 -5.56
CA ASP A 252 -0.31 25.85 -5.06
C ASP A 252 -0.90 26.61 -3.85
N GLU A 253 -2.23 26.87 -3.83
CA GLU A 253 -2.93 27.45 -2.67
C GLU A 253 -2.86 26.51 -1.47
N HIS A 254 -3.16 25.22 -1.62
CA HIS A 254 -3.04 24.25 -0.52
C HIS A 254 -1.63 24.23 0.07
N ILE A 255 -0.60 24.33 -0.78
CA ILE A 255 0.80 24.36 -0.33
C ILE A 255 1.07 25.64 0.47
N LYS A 256 0.67 26.80 -0.06
CA LYS A 256 0.85 28.11 0.60
C LYS A 256 0.19 28.15 1.99
N GLU A 257 -1.03 27.64 2.08
CA GLU A 257 -1.83 27.71 3.31
C GLU A 257 -1.40 26.70 4.37
N ARG A 258 -1.04 25.46 3.98
CA ARG A 258 -0.98 24.32 4.89
C ARG A 258 0.42 23.85 5.22
N LEU A 259 1.38 23.99 4.28
CA LEU A 259 2.69 23.34 4.40
C LEU A 259 3.46 23.72 5.68
N ARG A 260 3.49 25.02 6.04
CA ARG A 260 4.21 25.46 7.23
C ARG A 260 3.64 24.86 8.51
N ASN A 261 2.31 24.86 8.65
CA ASN A 261 1.65 24.26 9.81
C ASN A 261 1.83 22.75 9.84
N PHE A 262 1.72 22.09 8.71
CA PHE A 262 1.96 20.65 8.59
C PHE A 262 3.38 20.30 9.07
N VAL A 263 4.41 20.96 8.54
CA VAL A 263 5.80 20.71 8.94
C VAL A 263 6.03 21.02 10.41
N LYS A 264 5.52 22.16 10.92
CA LYS A 264 5.63 22.52 12.35
C LYS A 264 5.07 21.41 13.25
N ARG A 265 3.88 20.89 12.93
CA ARG A 265 3.24 19.83 13.74
C ARG A 265 4.07 18.56 13.80
N ILE A 266 4.47 18.03 12.62
CA ILE A 266 5.20 16.78 12.57
C ILE A 266 6.61 16.87 13.13
N THR A 267 7.31 18.01 12.96
CA THR A 267 8.64 18.23 13.55
C THR A 267 8.58 18.44 15.06
N THR A 268 7.49 19.01 15.59
CA THR A 268 7.26 19.10 17.03
C THR A 268 7.05 17.71 17.65
N ALA A 269 6.30 16.84 16.99
CA ALA A 269 6.08 15.46 17.45
C ALA A 269 7.35 14.59 17.32
N HIS A 270 8.18 14.84 16.31
CA HIS A 270 9.37 14.04 15.99
C HIS A 270 10.62 14.92 15.80
N PRO A 271 11.14 15.58 16.86
CA PRO A 271 12.18 16.61 16.73
C PRO A 271 13.52 16.09 16.21
N ASN A 272 13.79 14.79 16.32
CA ASN A 272 15.06 14.17 15.92
C ASN A 272 14.94 13.23 14.71
N THR A 273 13.74 13.04 14.16
CA THR A 273 13.47 12.13 13.06
C THR A 273 13.57 12.86 11.72
N PRO A 274 14.29 12.34 10.71
CA PRO A 274 14.40 12.99 9.41
C PRO A 274 13.06 12.96 8.66
N MET A 275 12.67 14.13 8.15
CA MET A 275 11.49 14.41 7.35
C MET A 275 11.92 14.73 5.93
N ILE A 276 11.69 13.83 4.98
CA ILE A 276 12.22 13.93 3.61
C ILE A 276 11.05 14.19 2.67
N PHE A 277 10.93 15.42 2.18
CA PHE A 277 9.93 15.82 1.21
C PHE A 277 10.45 15.62 -0.21
N LEU A 278 9.65 14.95 -1.04
CA LEU A 278 9.93 14.76 -2.45
C LEU A 278 9.15 15.80 -3.27
N GLN A 279 9.80 16.44 -4.23
CA GLN A 279 9.10 17.24 -5.24
C GLN A 279 8.15 16.34 -6.03
N THR A 280 6.99 16.86 -6.45
CA THR A 280 6.08 16.10 -7.33
C THR A 280 6.70 15.87 -8.71
N ILE A 281 6.31 14.78 -9.36
CA ILE A 281 6.76 14.47 -10.72
C ILE A 281 6.36 15.56 -11.71
N LYS A 282 7.14 15.71 -12.77
CA LYS A 282 6.68 16.41 -13.97
C LYS A 282 5.76 15.45 -14.72
N ARG A 283 4.52 15.87 -14.95
CA ARG A 283 3.48 14.99 -15.49
C ARG A 283 3.46 15.05 -17.01
N ASP A 284 3.45 13.89 -17.66
CA ASP A 284 3.42 13.79 -19.12
C ASP A 284 2.07 14.23 -19.73
N ASN A 285 0.96 14.09 -18.97
CA ASN A 285 -0.32 14.62 -19.42
C ASN A 285 -0.34 16.15 -19.58
N ALA A 286 0.68 16.84 -19.09
CA ALA A 286 0.87 18.29 -19.24
C ALA A 286 1.68 18.66 -20.49
N ASN A 287 2.20 17.71 -21.27
CA ASN A 287 3.07 18.01 -22.41
C ASN A 287 2.36 18.86 -23.48
N PHE A 288 1.12 18.54 -23.79
CA PHE A 288 0.32 19.26 -24.78
C PHE A 288 -0.87 20.04 -24.17
N ASP A 289 -1.25 19.74 -22.91
CA ASP A 289 -2.26 20.48 -22.16
C ASP A 289 -1.60 21.66 -21.43
N SER A 290 -1.75 22.88 -22.00
CA SER A 290 -1.18 24.10 -21.45
C SER A 290 -1.77 24.48 -20.07
N VAL A 291 -3.01 24.11 -19.78
CA VAL A 291 -3.67 24.38 -18.48
C VAL A 291 -3.09 23.43 -17.41
N ALA A 292 -3.00 22.15 -17.73
CA ALA A 292 -2.37 21.16 -16.85
C ALA A 292 -0.89 21.52 -16.59
N ARG A 293 -0.17 21.96 -17.61
CA ARG A 293 1.23 22.40 -17.50
C ARG A 293 1.38 23.60 -16.56
N LYS A 294 0.63 24.67 -16.76
CA LYS A 294 0.66 25.85 -15.89
C LYS A 294 0.38 25.49 -14.43
N ARG A 295 -0.61 24.62 -14.19
CA ARG A 295 -0.95 24.13 -12.85
C ARG A 295 0.19 23.31 -12.22
N ASN A 296 0.79 22.40 -12.98
CA ASN A 296 1.90 21.57 -12.49
C ASN A 296 3.14 22.44 -12.19
N ASP A 297 3.45 23.40 -13.04
CA ASP A 297 4.58 24.32 -12.85
C ASP A 297 4.37 25.22 -11.63
N ALA A 298 3.18 25.81 -11.47
CA ALA A 298 2.85 26.63 -10.30
C ALA A 298 3.00 25.83 -8.99
N GLN A 299 2.45 24.63 -8.95
CA GLN A 299 2.56 23.70 -7.82
C GLN A 299 4.03 23.41 -7.48
N ARG A 300 4.85 23.06 -8.45
CA ARG A 300 6.28 22.75 -8.27
C ARG A 300 7.07 23.96 -7.80
N THR A 301 6.83 25.13 -8.42
CA THR A 301 7.52 26.39 -8.05
C THR A 301 7.24 26.80 -6.62
N VAL A 302 5.98 26.73 -6.20
CA VAL A 302 5.59 27.07 -4.81
C VAL A 302 6.16 26.09 -3.82
N ALA A 303 6.11 24.79 -4.12
CA ALA A 303 6.67 23.76 -3.26
C ALA A 303 8.20 23.96 -3.06
N GLU A 304 8.94 24.21 -4.15
CA GLU A 304 10.39 24.41 -4.11
C GLU A 304 10.76 25.66 -3.30
N LYS A 305 10.09 26.79 -3.53
CA LYS A 305 10.32 28.03 -2.80
C LYS A 305 10.09 27.83 -1.29
N MET A 306 8.93 27.30 -0.93
CA MET A 306 8.57 27.13 0.48
C MET A 306 9.44 26.09 1.18
N MET A 307 9.77 24.98 0.52
CA MET A 307 10.63 23.95 1.10
C MET A 307 12.07 24.44 1.27
N THR A 308 12.60 25.27 0.38
CA THR A 308 13.90 25.92 0.55
C THR A 308 13.94 26.76 1.85
N GLU A 309 12.91 27.58 2.08
CA GLU A 309 12.78 28.37 3.30
C GLU A 309 12.62 27.49 4.54
N ILE A 310 11.77 26.45 4.48
CA ILE A 310 11.52 25.51 5.60
C ILE A 310 12.79 24.73 5.96
N CYS A 311 13.49 24.19 4.98
CA CYS A 311 14.74 23.45 5.23
C CYS A 311 15.83 24.30 5.89
N SER A 312 15.82 25.62 5.71
CA SER A 312 16.75 26.52 6.45
C SER A 312 16.41 26.68 7.93
N GLN A 313 15.14 26.42 8.30
CA GLN A 313 14.64 26.59 9.68
C GLN A 313 14.72 25.29 10.52
N TYR A 314 14.68 24.11 9.86
CA TYR A 314 14.62 22.81 10.54
C TYR A 314 15.79 21.92 10.11
N LYS A 315 16.61 21.48 11.08
CA LYS A 315 17.81 20.65 10.82
C LYS A 315 17.49 19.23 10.31
N ASN A 316 16.29 18.73 10.62
CA ASN A 316 15.83 17.38 10.27
C ASN A 316 14.83 17.36 9.12
N VAL A 317 14.57 18.49 8.45
CA VAL A 317 13.71 18.56 7.26
C VAL A 317 14.57 18.69 6.01
N TYR A 318 14.27 17.86 5.03
CA TYR A 318 15.00 17.75 3.76
C TYR A 318 14.04 17.86 2.60
N PHE A 319 14.49 18.47 1.51
CA PHE A 319 13.76 18.50 0.26
C PHE A 319 14.60 17.91 -0.87
N ILE A 320 14.02 16.94 -1.58
CA ILE A 320 14.64 16.32 -2.75
C ILE A 320 13.87 16.74 -3.98
N ASN A 321 14.53 17.50 -4.86
CA ASN A 321 14.05 17.81 -6.19
C ASN A 321 14.90 17.04 -7.21
N PRO A 322 14.50 15.86 -7.67
CA PRO A 322 15.30 15.04 -8.55
C PRO A 322 15.18 15.42 -10.05
N GLY A 323 14.44 16.49 -10.35
CA GLY A 323 14.19 16.87 -11.73
C GLY A 323 13.13 16.00 -12.41
N ILE A 324 13.53 15.14 -13.35
CA ILE A 324 12.64 14.26 -14.10
C ILE A 324 12.68 12.86 -13.48
N TYR A 325 11.65 12.52 -12.72
CA TYR A 325 11.57 11.23 -12.02
C TYR A 325 11.35 10.04 -12.96
N ALA A 326 10.39 10.20 -13.88
CA ALA A 326 9.91 9.10 -14.72
C ALA A 326 10.72 8.94 -16.01
N GLY A 327 11.65 9.87 -16.28
CA GLY A 327 12.39 10.00 -17.56
C GLY A 327 11.85 11.11 -18.42
N ASP A 328 12.62 11.51 -19.43
CA ASP A 328 12.33 12.57 -20.38
C ASP A 328 11.86 12.07 -21.76
N ASP A 329 11.83 10.75 -21.92
CA ASP A 329 11.28 10.06 -23.09
C ASP A 329 9.75 9.88 -23.03
N HIS A 330 9.11 10.30 -21.92
CA HIS A 330 7.67 10.21 -21.68
C HIS A 330 7.08 8.79 -21.61
N GLU A 331 7.92 7.77 -21.43
CA GLU A 331 7.51 6.36 -21.37
C GLU A 331 7.41 5.81 -19.92
N GLY A 332 7.64 6.66 -18.92
CA GLY A 332 7.68 6.25 -17.51
C GLY A 332 6.32 6.21 -16.81
N THR A 333 5.21 6.53 -17.51
CA THR A 333 3.86 6.55 -16.92
C THR A 333 2.87 5.74 -17.73
N ILE A 334 1.74 5.33 -17.10
CA ILE A 334 0.68 4.58 -17.78
C ILE A 334 -0.41 5.51 -18.35
N ASP A 335 -0.59 6.68 -17.74
CA ASP A 335 -1.69 7.62 -18.03
C ASP A 335 -1.23 9.11 -18.00
N GLY A 336 0.06 9.32 -18.11
CA GLY A 336 0.67 10.64 -18.02
C GLY A 336 0.89 11.16 -16.59
N VAL A 337 0.51 10.37 -15.56
CA VAL A 337 0.63 10.73 -14.14
C VAL A 337 1.20 9.59 -13.29
N HIS A 338 0.64 8.38 -13.42
CA HIS A 338 0.98 7.25 -12.57
C HIS A 338 2.11 6.43 -13.18
N LEU A 339 3.10 6.12 -12.37
CA LEU A 339 4.32 5.43 -12.80
C LEU A 339 4.01 3.99 -13.23
N ASN A 340 4.48 3.58 -14.41
CA ASN A 340 4.62 2.19 -14.78
C ASN A 340 5.91 1.60 -14.16
N ASP A 341 6.22 0.32 -14.38
CA ASP A 341 7.38 -0.32 -13.77
C ASP A 341 8.72 0.30 -14.20
N LEU A 342 8.80 0.88 -15.42
CA LEU A 342 9.97 1.64 -15.89
C LEU A 342 10.11 2.95 -15.10
N GLY A 343 9.03 3.71 -14.96
CA GLY A 343 9.02 4.94 -14.17
C GLY A 343 9.29 4.68 -12.69
N VAL A 344 8.81 3.56 -12.13
CA VAL A 344 9.16 3.13 -10.77
C VAL A 344 10.67 2.90 -10.65
N GLN A 345 11.30 2.18 -11.59
CA GLN A 345 12.74 1.95 -11.56
C GLN A 345 13.51 3.27 -11.60
N ARG A 346 13.20 4.13 -12.57
CA ARG A 346 13.84 5.45 -12.72
C ARG A 346 13.67 6.34 -11.49
N THR A 347 12.49 6.30 -10.89
CA THR A 347 12.23 7.03 -9.63
C THR A 347 13.14 6.54 -8.52
N LEU A 348 13.26 5.21 -8.33
CA LEU A 348 14.15 4.63 -7.32
C LEU A 348 15.61 4.97 -7.58
N ASP A 349 16.09 4.84 -8.82
CA ASP A 349 17.46 5.19 -9.20
C ASP A 349 17.80 6.65 -8.83
N ASN A 350 16.81 7.52 -8.87
CA ASN A 350 16.93 8.94 -8.56
C ASN A 350 16.87 9.26 -7.07
N ILE A 351 15.89 8.69 -6.35
CA ILE A 351 15.64 9.09 -4.97
C ILE A 351 16.42 8.27 -3.94
N VAL A 352 16.66 6.97 -4.20
CA VAL A 352 17.30 6.07 -3.23
C VAL A 352 18.69 6.56 -2.82
N PRO A 353 19.61 6.93 -3.73
CA PRO A 353 20.94 7.40 -3.32
C PRO A 353 20.87 8.65 -2.44
N LYS A 354 19.94 9.57 -2.74
CA LYS A 354 19.75 10.83 -2.01
C LYS A 354 19.16 10.58 -0.62
N ILE A 355 18.12 9.75 -0.53
CA ILE A 355 17.51 9.36 0.74
C ILE A 355 18.51 8.58 1.60
N LYS A 356 19.23 7.61 1.03
CA LYS A 356 20.26 6.83 1.73
C LYS A 356 21.35 7.71 2.36
N LYS A 357 21.76 8.79 1.65
CA LYS A 357 22.71 9.77 2.19
C LYS A 357 22.15 10.51 3.41
N ILE A 358 20.86 10.83 3.42
CA ILE A 358 20.19 11.45 4.56
C ILE A 358 20.07 10.44 5.71
N LEU A 359 19.56 9.24 5.45
CA LEU A 359 19.34 8.20 6.46
C LEU A 359 20.63 7.84 7.21
N LYS A 360 21.77 7.79 6.49
CA LYS A 360 23.09 7.54 7.10
C LYS A 360 23.46 8.56 8.18
N LYS A 361 23.06 9.84 8.08
CA LYS A 361 23.30 10.86 9.12
C LYS A 361 22.60 10.52 10.43
N TYR A 362 21.52 9.75 10.37
CA TYR A 362 20.71 9.30 11.50
C TYR A 362 20.98 7.86 11.90
N LYS A 363 22.05 7.24 11.37
CA LYS A 363 22.45 5.84 11.64
C LYS A 363 21.41 4.81 11.19
N ILE A 364 20.51 5.17 10.29
CA ILE A 364 19.56 4.29 9.63
C ILE A 364 20.28 3.65 8.43
N LYS A 365 20.48 2.32 8.52
CA LYS A 365 21.28 1.55 7.54
C LYS A 365 20.47 0.37 7.03
#